data_b0d03cccedb92b49392b21f9e5d1c393
#
_entry.id   b0d03cccedb92b49392b21f9e5d1c393
#
_cell.length_a   1.000
_cell.length_b   1.000
_cell.length_c   1.000
_cell.angle_alpha   90.00
_cell.angle_beta   90.00
_cell.angle_gamma   90.00
#
_symmetry.space_group_name_H-M   'P 1'
#
loop_
_entity.id
_entity.type
_entity.pdbx_description
1 polymer ?
#
loop_
_entity_poly.entity_id
_entity_poly.type
_entity_poly.pdbx_seq_one_letter_code
_entity_poly.pdbx_strand_id
1 'polypeptide(L)'
;MQFWRTYNNKVYSVGEVAELGFPLTDPSYIPDEYLEAREFIILRTCFGVGDWGIISAFPRKLKEKYPDCSVLIPSPKLLRDMFGHLEQNWSSWSDPFQVVHTIFDNNPYVDAFIDSFDGEVFNDHYRITDGGEVPLMEELLRFWQFQSFEDIEPELFFSKEEIELGDQIIKEHCDGEFGTLLISNRFDGDGIEKIQQKIDEYDLPMFYWTKSVDVGLDFKRALDMRHIDTRIQLYIKTQAKFNVGNQTGMNDTIANYSPTYTLARPNLGSNLVRSEIYL
;
A
#
# COMPACT_ATOMS: atom_id res chain seq x y z
N MET A 1 6.37 -0.39 -9.82
CA MET A 1 6.80 -1.44 -10.75
C MET A 1 6.36 -2.77 -10.19
N GLN A 2 5.67 -3.58 -10.94
CA GLN A 2 5.11 -4.83 -10.45
C GLN A 2 5.52 -5.97 -11.38
N PHE A 3 5.86 -7.11 -10.82
CA PHE A 3 6.42 -8.24 -11.53
C PHE A 3 5.63 -9.50 -11.20
N TRP A 4 5.51 -10.38 -12.18
CA TRP A 4 4.81 -11.65 -12.10
C TRP A 4 5.71 -12.78 -12.57
N ARG A 5 5.64 -13.90 -11.90
CA ARG A 5 6.28 -15.11 -12.33
C ARG A 5 5.23 -16.13 -12.75
N THR A 6 5.41 -16.74 -13.93
CA THR A 6 4.62 -17.86 -14.37
C THR A 6 5.16 -19.17 -13.75
N TYR A 7 4.36 -20.22 -13.81
CA TYR A 7 4.76 -21.53 -13.29
C TYR A 7 5.97 -22.16 -14.03
N ASN A 8 6.27 -21.72 -15.23
CA ASN A 8 7.44 -22.13 -16.00
C ASN A 8 8.68 -21.26 -15.76
N ASN A 9 8.66 -20.44 -14.73
CA ASN A 9 9.72 -19.53 -14.32
C ASN A 9 10.06 -18.44 -15.34
N LYS A 10 9.15 -18.15 -16.28
CA LYS A 10 9.38 -17.14 -17.29
C LYS A 10 8.51 -15.91 -17.03
N VAL A 11 9.15 -14.78 -16.77
CA VAL A 11 8.52 -13.49 -16.56
C VAL A 11 9.28 -12.46 -17.38
N TYR A 12 8.57 -11.66 -18.16
CA TYR A 12 9.20 -10.72 -19.10
C TYR A 12 9.28 -9.32 -18.55
N SER A 13 10.32 -8.59 -18.90
CA SER A 13 10.39 -7.15 -18.65
C SER A 13 9.45 -6.38 -19.58
N VAL A 14 9.12 -5.14 -19.19
CA VAL A 14 8.32 -4.24 -20.06
C VAL A 14 9.00 -4.01 -21.40
N GLY A 15 10.34 -3.91 -21.42
CA GLY A 15 11.11 -3.76 -22.65
C GLY A 15 10.93 -4.94 -23.58
N GLU A 16 11.02 -6.16 -23.05
CA GLU A 16 10.84 -7.41 -23.85
C GLU A 16 9.41 -7.54 -24.38
N VAL A 17 8.40 -7.20 -23.58
CA VAL A 17 7.01 -7.17 -24.05
C VAL A 17 6.82 -6.15 -25.18
N ALA A 18 7.45 -4.97 -25.08
CA ALA A 18 7.42 -3.95 -26.13
C ALA A 18 8.13 -4.43 -27.41
N GLU A 19 9.26 -5.13 -27.28
CA GLU A 19 9.98 -5.73 -28.42
C GLU A 19 9.18 -6.83 -29.11
N LEU A 20 8.36 -7.58 -28.35
CA LEU A 20 7.43 -8.57 -28.92
C LEU A 20 6.25 -7.91 -29.63
N GLY A 21 6.14 -6.57 -29.60
CA GLY A 21 5.10 -5.82 -30.30
C GLY A 21 3.74 -5.84 -29.62
N PHE A 22 3.67 -6.28 -28.37
CA PHE A 22 2.41 -6.20 -27.61
C PHE A 22 2.10 -4.73 -27.23
N PRO A 23 0.92 -4.21 -27.58
CA PRO A 23 0.52 -2.89 -27.11
C PRO A 23 0.33 -2.94 -25.59
N LEU A 24 1.18 -2.21 -24.91
CA LEU A 24 1.20 -2.17 -23.45
C LEU A 24 -0.12 -1.63 -22.81
N THR A 25 -1.11 -1.25 -23.58
CA THR A 25 -2.39 -0.69 -23.13
C THR A 25 -3.59 -1.63 -23.27
N ASP A 26 -3.44 -2.76 -23.96
CA ASP A 26 -4.55 -3.68 -24.23
C ASP A 26 -4.34 -5.03 -23.52
N PRO A 27 -5.16 -5.37 -22.53
CA PRO A 27 -5.05 -6.64 -21.79
C PRO A 27 -5.24 -7.88 -22.68
N SER A 28 -5.83 -7.76 -23.85
CA SER A 28 -5.99 -8.87 -24.78
C SER A 28 -4.67 -9.42 -25.34
N TYR A 29 -3.58 -8.69 -25.15
CA TYR A 29 -2.24 -9.09 -25.59
C TYR A 29 -1.38 -9.74 -24.50
N ILE A 30 -1.93 -10.06 -23.33
CA ILE A 30 -1.20 -10.83 -22.33
C ILE A 30 -1.06 -12.26 -22.88
N PRO A 31 0.16 -12.80 -22.95
CA PRO A 31 0.36 -14.17 -23.39
C PRO A 31 -0.42 -15.18 -22.55
N ASP A 32 -1.04 -16.17 -23.17
CA ASP A 32 -1.87 -17.18 -22.47
C ASP A 32 -1.12 -17.88 -21.35
N GLU A 33 0.18 -18.07 -21.48
CA GLU A 33 1.04 -18.69 -20.46
C GLU A 33 1.03 -17.92 -19.12
N TYR A 34 0.80 -16.59 -19.13
CA TYR A 34 0.63 -15.82 -17.91
C TYR A 34 -0.75 -16.04 -17.29
N LEU A 35 -1.76 -16.24 -18.14
CA LEU A 35 -3.12 -16.51 -17.69
C LEU A 35 -3.26 -17.94 -17.13
N GLU A 36 -2.36 -18.83 -17.51
CA GLU A 36 -2.28 -20.21 -17.02
C GLU A 36 -1.30 -20.40 -15.85
N ALA A 37 -0.69 -19.34 -15.38
CA ALA A 37 0.25 -19.40 -14.26
C ALA A 37 -0.38 -20.07 -13.03
N ARG A 38 0.45 -20.84 -12.30
CA ARG A 38 0.06 -21.48 -11.03
C ARG A 38 0.92 -21.03 -9.87
N GLU A 39 1.99 -20.31 -10.15
CA GLU A 39 2.86 -19.70 -9.16
C GLU A 39 3.04 -18.23 -9.51
N PHE A 40 2.69 -17.37 -8.59
CA PHE A 40 2.76 -15.92 -8.76
C PHE A 40 3.71 -15.31 -7.73
N ILE A 41 4.71 -14.59 -8.20
CA ILE A 41 5.53 -13.72 -7.36
C ILE A 41 5.02 -12.30 -7.54
N ILE A 42 4.55 -11.68 -6.46
CA ILE A 42 4.19 -10.28 -6.45
C ILE A 42 5.44 -9.48 -6.12
N LEU A 43 5.97 -8.75 -7.08
CA LEU A 43 7.22 -8.02 -6.96
C LEU A 43 7.03 -6.56 -7.40
N ARG A 44 7.57 -5.62 -6.61
CA ARG A 44 7.58 -4.19 -6.94
C ARG A 44 8.98 -3.61 -6.73
N THR A 45 9.30 -2.58 -7.50
CA THR A 45 10.54 -1.81 -7.35
C THR A 45 10.35 -0.51 -6.58
N CYS A 46 9.18 -0.32 -5.96
CA CYS A 46 8.86 0.75 -5.04
C CYS A 46 8.81 0.19 -3.62
N PHE A 47 9.23 0.95 -2.62
CA PHE A 47 9.39 0.46 -1.26
C PHE A 47 8.65 1.30 -0.21
N GLY A 48 7.64 2.06 -0.63
CA GLY A 48 6.73 2.77 0.27
C GLY A 48 5.58 1.87 0.75
N VAL A 49 5.05 2.16 1.95
CA VAL A 49 3.87 1.45 2.48
C VAL A 49 2.69 1.52 1.52
N GLY A 50 2.44 2.70 0.92
CA GLY A 50 1.35 2.85 -0.04
C GLY A 50 1.56 2.04 -1.31
N ASP A 51 2.81 1.98 -1.81
CA ASP A 51 3.10 1.24 -3.04
C ASP A 51 2.73 -0.24 -2.93
N TRP A 52 2.90 -0.83 -1.76
CA TRP A 52 2.55 -2.21 -1.48
C TRP A 52 1.14 -2.35 -0.87
N GLY A 53 0.73 -1.37 -0.06
CA GLY A 53 -0.56 -1.37 0.60
C GLY A 53 -1.73 -1.37 -0.37
N ILE A 54 -1.69 -0.50 -1.39
CA ILE A 54 -2.76 -0.41 -2.40
C ILE A 54 -2.95 -1.68 -3.24
N ILE A 55 -1.97 -2.59 -3.24
CA ILE A 55 -2.07 -3.88 -3.92
C ILE A 55 -2.26 -5.06 -2.96
N SER A 56 -2.46 -4.80 -1.68
CA SER A 56 -2.51 -5.85 -0.65
C SER A 56 -3.66 -6.84 -0.79
N ALA A 57 -4.74 -6.46 -1.49
CA ALA A 57 -5.83 -7.36 -1.86
C ALA A 57 -5.50 -8.32 -3.02
N PHE A 58 -4.38 -8.11 -3.69
CA PHE A 58 -4.06 -8.87 -4.89
C PHE A 58 -3.82 -10.38 -4.64
N PRO A 59 -3.17 -10.80 -3.56
CA PRO A 59 -3.10 -12.22 -3.20
C PRO A 59 -4.46 -12.90 -3.15
N ARG A 60 -5.45 -12.28 -2.52
CA ARG A 60 -6.83 -12.81 -2.48
C ARG A 60 -7.41 -12.94 -3.89
N LYS A 61 -7.28 -11.91 -4.71
CA LYS A 61 -7.80 -11.93 -6.10
C LYS A 61 -7.16 -13.01 -6.95
N LEU A 62 -5.87 -13.29 -6.76
CA LEU A 62 -5.20 -14.41 -7.42
C LEU A 62 -5.79 -15.76 -6.99
N LYS A 63 -5.99 -15.97 -5.68
CA LYS A 63 -6.59 -17.20 -5.14
C LYS A 63 -8.05 -17.37 -5.57
N GLU A 64 -8.82 -16.29 -5.69
CA GLU A 64 -10.18 -16.33 -6.23
C GLU A 64 -10.21 -16.79 -7.69
N LYS A 65 -9.30 -16.29 -8.52
CA LYS A 65 -9.23 -16.64 -9.94
C LYS A 65 -8.56 -17.98 -10.17
N TYR A 66 -7.54 -18.29 -9.39
CA TYR A 66 -6.72 -19.50 -9.50
C TYR A 66 -6.61 -20.20 -8.13
N PRO A 67 -7.65 -20.96 -7.68
CA PRO A 67 -7.70 -21.50 -6.32
C PRO A 67 -6.49 -22.36 -5.92
N ASP A 68 -5.88 -23.03 -6.89
CA ASP A 68 -4.73 -23.92 -6.68
C ASP A 68 -3.36 -23.24 -6.90
N CYS A 69 -3.35 -21.91 -7.06
CA CYS A 69 -2.09 -21.20 -7.28
C CYS A 69 -1.31 -21.01 -5.98
N SER A 70 0.00 -20.84 -6.10
CA SER A 70 0.88 -20.33 -5.04
C SER A 70 1.11 -18.84 -5.23
N VAL A 71 0.91 -18.07 -4.17
CA VAL A 71 1.19 -16.64 -4.14
C VAL A 71 2.38 -16.38 -3.24
N LEU A 72 3.45 -15.86 -3.84
CA LEU A 72 4.74 -15.68 -3.23
C LEU A 72 5.10 -14.19 -3.13
N ILE A 73 5.66 -13.79 -2.02
CA ILE A 73 6.18 -12.44 -1.80
C ILE A 73 7.70 -12.51 -1.67
N PRO A 74 8.47 -11.66 -2.35
CA PRO A 74 9.91 -11.63 -2.15
C PRO A 74 10.23 -11.17 -0.73
N SER A 75 11.19 -11.85 -0.08
CA SER A 75 11.69 -11.44 1.23
C SER A 75 12.45 -10.10 1.14
N PRO A 76 12.65 -9.39 2.25
CA PRO A 76 13.52 -8.21 2.30
C PRO A 76 14.93 -8.49 1.78
N LYS A 77 15.44 -9.72 2.01
CA LYS A 77 16.74 -10.15 1.48
C LYS A 77 16.74 -10.19 -0.04
N LEU A 78 15.75 -10.85 -0.65
CA LEU A 78 15.64 -10.94 -2.11
C LEU A 78 15.46 -9.54 -2.73
N LEU A 79 14.60 -8.70 -2.16
CA LEU A 79 14.42 -7.33 -2.64
C LEU A 79 15.72 -6.52 -2.57
N ARG A 80 16.51 -6.67 -1.51
CA ARG A 80 17.80 -5.99 -1.38
C ARG A 80 18.81 -6.51 -2.39
N ASP A 81 18.87 -7.81 -2.62
CA ASP A 81 19.77 -8.41 -3.61
C ASP A 81 19.43 -7.92 -5.02
N MET A 82 18.15 -7.75 -5.35
CA MET A 82 17.70 -7.27 -6.66
C MET A 82 17.77 -5.75 -6.83
N PHE A 83 17.42 -4.99 -5.79
CA PHE A 83 17.14 -3.56 -5.91
C PHE A 83 17.94 -2.68 -4.94
N GLY A 84 18.90 -3.23 -4.21
CA GLY A 84 19.70 -2.47 -3.24
C GLY A 84 20.41 -1.26 -3.85
N HIS A 85 20.72 -1.30 -5.16
CA HIS A 85 21.27 -0.18 -5.90
C HIS A 85 20.32 1.03 -6.01
N LEU A 86 19.00 0.85 -5.75
CA LEU A 86 17.97 1.90 -5.77
C LEU A 86 17.75 2.52 -4.39
N GLU A 87 18.33 1.95 -3.33
CA GLU A 87 18.09 2.30 -1.93
C GLU A 87 18.43 3.76 -1.58
N GLN A 88 19.37 4.37 -2.30
CA GLN A 88 19.86 5.73 -2.06
C GLN A 88 18.79 6.83 -2.12
N ASN A 89 17.61 6.54 -2.66
CA ASN A 89 16.53 7.52 -2.86
C ASN A 89 15.39 7.44 -1.82
N TRP A 90 15.45 6.53 -0.84
CA TRP A 90 14.29 6.17 0.01
C TRP A 90 14.51 6.38 1.51
N SER A 91 15.09 7.47 1.89
CA SER A 91 15.75 7.75 3.17
C SER A 91 14.89 7.85 4.44
N SER A 92 13.62 7.45 4.45
CA SER A 92 12.77 7.61 5.66
C SER A 92 12.62 6.35 6.52
N TRP A 93 13.11 5.19 6.07
CA TRP A 93 13.00 3.90 6.76
C TRP A 93 14.39 3.36 7.08
N SER A 94 14.53 2.72 8.24
CA SER A 94 15.77 2.03 8.61
C SER A 94 16.10 0.87 7.66
N ASP A 95 15.06 0.22 7.11
CA ASP A 95 15.14 -0.80 6.07
C ASP A 95 13.86 -0.76 5.21
N PRO A 96 13.91 -0.11 4.04
CA PRO A 96 12.73 0.05 3.19
C PRO A 96 12.17 -1.29 2.67
N PHE A 97 12.98 -2.33 2.58
CA PHE A 97 12.55 -3.65 2.10
C PHE A 97 11.66 -4.40 3.10
N GLN A 98 11.66 -3.99 4.38
CA GLN A 98 10.73 -4.54 5.39
C GLN A 98 9.25 -4.22 5.09
N VAL A 99 8.98 -3.35 4.14
CA VAL A 99 7.61 -3.01 3.73
C VAL A 99 6.78 -4.23 3.36
N VAL A 100 7.38 -5.27 2.81
CA VAL A 100 6.65 -6.51 2.44
C VAL A 100 6.09 -7.21 3.68
N HIS A 101 6.84 -7.26 4.78
CA HIS A 101 6.35 -7.77 6.06
C HIS A 101 5.31 -6.81 6.67
N THR A 102 5.54 -5.51 6.55
CA THR A 102 4.55 -4.52 7.02
C THR A 102 3.17 -4.75 6.41
N ILE A 103 3.10 -5.13 5.14
CA ILE A 103 1.84 -5.29 4.41
C ILE A 103 1.31 -6.73 4.43
N PHE A 104 2.19 -7.71 4.24
CA PHE A 104 1.74 -9.08 3.94
C PHE A 104 1.89 -10.07 5.10
N ASP A 105 2.47 -9.69 6.24
CA ASP A 105 2.46 -10.59 7.40
C ASP A 105 1.03 -10.93 7.82
N ASN A 106 0.82 -12.19 8.16
CA ASN A 106 -0.47 -12.77 8.52
C ASN A 106 -1.52 -12.78 7.39
N ASN A 107 -1.16 -12.42 6.16
CA ASN A 107 -2.09 -12.47 5.03
C ASN A 107 -2.36 -13.95 4.66
N PRO A 108 -3.61 -14.45 4.81
CA PRO A 108 -3.94 -15.86 4.60
C PRO A 108 -3.87 -16.31 3.14
N TYR A 109 -3.73 -15.36 2.21
CA TYR A 109 -3.63 -15.62 0.78
C TYR A 109 -2.19 -15.62 0.27
N VAL A 110 -1.22 -15.36 1.12
CA VAL A 110 0.21 -15.46 0.82
C VAL A 110 0.72 -16.81 1.31
N ASP A 111 1.27 -17.60 0.41
CA ASP A 111 1.77 -18.95 0.75
C ASP A 111 3.17 -18.91 1.35
N ALA A 112 4.05 -18.01 0.88
CA ALA A 112 5.39 -17.88 1.42
C ALA A 112 6.07 -16.55 1.07
N PHE A 113 7.04 -16.16 1.92
CA PHE A 113 8.10 -15.23 1.56
C PHE A 113 9.29 -16.00 1.01
N ILE A 114 9.86 -15.57 -0.13
CA ILE A 114 10.93 -16.27 -0.81
C ILE A 114 12.23 -15.47 -0.84
N ASP A 115 13.36 -16.16 -0.66
CA ASP A 115 14.71 -15.57 -0.68
C ASP A 115 15.40 -15.64 -2.05
N SER A 116 14.84 -16.39 -2.98
CA SER A 116 15.34 -16.52 -4.34
C SER A 116 14.25 -17.05 -5.27
N PHE A 117 14.40 -16.78 -6.56
CA PHE A 117 13.66 -17.46 -7.63
C PHE A 117 14.52 -17.53 -8.88
N ASP A 118 14.23 -18.50 -9.73
CA ASP A 118 14.81 -18.61 -11.06
C ASP A 118 13.78 -18.15 -12.09
N GLY A 119 14.18 -17.34 -13.04
CA GLY A 119 13.33 -16.91 -14.14
C GLY A 119 13.47 -15.43 -14.46
N GLU A 120 12.89 -15.06 -15.58
CA GLU A 120 12.79 -13.70 -16.05
C GLU A 120 11.56 -13.06 -15.44
N VAL A 121 11.57 -11.73 -15.25
CA VAL A 121 10.52 -11.01 -14.55
C VAL A 121 9.73 -10.12 -15.50
N PHE A 122 8.43 -10.35 -15.59
CA PHE A 122 7.51 -9.46 -16.27
C PHE A 122 7.20 -8.23 -15.42
N ASN A 123 7.24 -7.05 -16.01
CA ASN A 123 7.07 -5.78 -15.33
C ASN A 123 6.04 -4.91 -16.07
N ASP A 124 5.00 -4.51 -15.36
CA ASP A 124 3.91 -3.68 -15.89
C ASP A 124 3.84 -2.25 -15.31
N HIS A 125 4.88 -1.83 -14.60
CA HIS A 125 4.89 -0.57 -13.85
C HIS A 125 4.50 0.67 -14.65
N TYR A 126 4.92 0.76 -15.88
CA TYR A 126 4.73 1.98 -16.68
C TYR A 126 3.28 2.30 -17.04
N ARG A 127 2.35 1.44 -16.70
CA ARG A 127 0.94 1.63 -16.99
C ARG A 127 0.14 2.29 -15.91
N ILE A 128 0.71 2.33 -14.72
CA ILE A 128 -0.01 2.65 -13.50
C ILE A 128 0.48 4.00 -12.95
N THR A 129 1.00 4.88 -13.81
CA THR A 129 1.76 6.02 -13.32
C THR A 129 0.96 7.28 -13.08
N ASP A 130 -0.26 7.40 -13.59
CA ASP A 130 -0.84 8.74 -13.73
C ASP A 130 -2.19 8.94 -13.05
N GLY A 131 -2.61 8.03 -12.16
CA GLY A 131 -3.92 8.18 -11.51
C GLY A 131 -5.01 8.35 -12.57
N GLY A 132 -5.27 7.27 -13.29
CA GLY A 132 -6.32 7.23 -14.29
C GLY A 132 -7.71 7.53 -13.69
N GLU A 133 -8.74 7.40 -14.49
CA GLU A 133 -10.13 7.57 -14.06
C GLU A 133 -10.58 6.53 -13.01
N VAL A 134 -9.78 5.47 -12.82
CA VAL A 134 -10.08 4.36 -11.90
C VAL A 134 -8.91 4.13 -10.92
N PRO A 135 -9.19 3.54 -9.73
CA PRO A 135 -8.16 3.20 -8.77
C PRO A 135 -7.06 2.31 -9.35
N LEU A 136 -5.84 2.50 -8.88
CA LEU A 136 -4.65 1.79 -9.34
C LEU A 136 -4.82 0.27 -9.35
N MET A 137 -5.38 -0.28 -8.28
CA MET A 137 -5.60 -1.72 -8.18
C MET A 137 -6.60 -2.24 -9.22
N GLU A 138 -7.62 -1.45 -9.52
CA GLU A 138 -8.60 -1.80 -10.54
C GLU A 138 -7.98 -1.82 -11.94
N GLU A 139 -7.15 -0.85 -12.28
CA GLU A 139 -6.41 -0.84 -13.55
C GLU A 139 -5.54 -2.09 -13.70
N LEU A 140 -4.85 -2.46 -12.61
CA LEU A 140 -4.01 -3.64 -12.57
C LEU A 140 -4.81 -4.93 -12.81
N LEU A 141 -5.95 -5.08 -12.14
CA LEU A 141 -6.79 -6.25 -12.30
C LEU A 141 -7.41 -6.33 -13.71
N ARG A 142 -7.79 -5.20 -14.28
CA ARG A 142 -8.25 -5.14 -15.69
C ARG A 142 -7.14 -5.58 -16.63
N PHE A 143 -5.93 -5.12 -16.41
CA PHE A 143 -4.77 -5.52 -17.19
C PHE A 143 -4.56 -7.04 -17.16
N TRP A 144 -4.72 -7.68 -16.00
CA TRP A 144 -4.60 -9.11 -15.82
C TRP A 144 -5.92 -9.87 -16.11
N GLN A 145 -6.88 -9.25 -16.78
CA GLN A 145 -8.15 -9.84 -17.20
C GLN A 145 -8.99 -10.43 -16.06
N PHE A 146 -8.95 -9.80 -14.91
CA PHE A 146 -9.90 -10.12 -13.84
C PHE A 146 -11.25 -9.48 -14.17
N GLN A 147 -12.33 -10.23 -13.96
CA GLN A 147 -13.68 -9.80 -14.32
C GLN A 147 -14.43 -9.07 -13.21
N SER A 148 -14.02 -9.26 -11.96
CA SER A 148 -14.66 -8.65 -10.80
C SER A 148 -13.70 -7.63 -10.16
N PHE A 149 -14.18 -6.41 -10.02
CA PHE A 149 -13.50 -5.28 -9.40
C PHE A 149 -14.23 -4.80 -8.15
N GLU A 150 -15.30 -5.47 -7.77
CA GLU A 150 -16.02 -5.23 -6.55
C GLU A 150 -15.11 -5.62 -5.37
N ASP A 151 -15.15 -4.86 -4.30
CA ASP A 151 -14.37 -5.08 -3.09
C ASP A 151 -12.84 -5.04 -3.26
N ILE A 152 -12.34 -4.16 -4.14
CA ILE A 152 -10.90 -3.95 -4.31
C ILE A 152 -10.44 -2.77 -3.46
N GLU A 153 -10.19 -3.06 -2.23
CA GLU A 153 -9.62 -2.13 -1.27
C GLU A 153 -8.39 -2.75 -0.63
N PRO A 154 -7.47 -1.96 -0.06
CA PRO A 154 -6.34 -2.49 0.67
C PRO A 154 -6.76 -3.43 1.80
N GLU A 155 -6.01 -4.52 1.99
CA GLU A 155 -6.26 -5.53 3.00
C GLU A 155 -5.05 -5.68 3.92
N LEU A 156 -5.29 -5.56 5.21
CA LEU A 156 -4.28 -5.78 6.25
C LEU A 156 -4.74 -6.86 7.20
N PHE A 157 -3.84 -7.73 7.58
CA PHE A 157 -4.08 -8.83 8.51
C PHE A 157 -3.13 -8.69 9.69
N PHE A 158 -3.67 -8.56 10.89
CA PHE A 158 -2.90 -8.37 12.11
C PHE A 158 -2.90 -9.64 12.95
N SER A 159 -1.78 -9.94 13.58
CA SER A 159 -1.72 -11.02 14.57
C SER A 159 -2.49 -10.64 15.82
N LYS A 160 -2.78 -11.64 16.64
CA LYS A 160 -3.44 -11.41 17.93
C LYS A 160 -2.59 -10.52 18.85
N GLU A 161 -1.29 -10.72 18.85
CA GLU A 161 -0.32 -9.96 19.63
C GLU A 161 -0.26 -8.48 19.16
N GLU A 162 -0.32 -8.23 17.85
CA GLU A 162 -0.39 -6.88 17.30
C GLU A 162 -1.68 -6.17 17.69
N ILE A 163 -2.80 -6.86 17.63
CA ILE A 163 -4.11 -6.35 18.06
C ILE A 163 -4.08 -6.01 19.56
N GLU A 164 -3.66 -6.95 20.40
CA GLU A 164 -3.60 -6.75 21.87
C GLU A 164 -2.69 -5.58 22.24
N LEU A 165 -1.53 -5.46 21.59
CA LEU A 165 -0.62 -4.35 21.83
C LEU A 165 -1.20 -3.01 21.37
N GLY A 166 -1.81 -2.98 20.20
CA GLY A 166 -2.45 -1.76 19.67
C GLY A 166 -3.61 -1.31 20.56
N ASP A 167 -4.47 -2.23 21.01
CA ASP A 167 -5.56 -1.95 21.92
C ASP A 167 -5.06 -1.43 23.28
N GLN A 168 -3.97 -2.01 23.80
CA GLN A 168 -3.34 -1.52 25.02
C GLN A 168 -2.86 -0.08 24.86
N ILE A 169 -2.14 0.24 23.77
CA ILE A 169 -1.66 1.60 23.50
C ILE A 169 -2.82 2.58 23.38
N ILE A 170 -3.88 2.22 22.65
CA ILE A 170 -5.07 3.07 22.54
C ILE A 170 -5.64 3.37 23.92
N LYS A 171 -5.86 2.35 24.73
CA LYS A 171 -6.45 2.47 26.08
C LYS A 171 -5.58 3.29 27.03
N GLU A 172 -4.27 3.19 26.94
CA GLU A 172 -3.34 3.95 27.79
C GLU A 172 -3.33 5.45 27.48
N HIS A 173 -3.65 5.83 26.25
CA HIS A 173 -3.53 7.21 25.77
C HIS A 173 -4.85 7.89 25.43
N CYS A 174 -5.95 7.13 25.35
CA CYS A 174 -7.26 7.68 25.01
C CYS A 174 -8.40 6.87 25.64
N ASP A 175 -9.29 7.56 26.35
CA ASP A 175 -10.53 6.98 26.89
C ASP A 175 -11.69 7.27 25.92
N GLY A 176 -11.83 6.48 24.84
CA GLY A 176 -12.94 6.61 23.91
C GLY A 176 -12.51 6.79 22.46
N GLU A 177 -13.30 7.56 21.70
CA GLU A 177 -13.02 7.81 20.29
C GLU A 177 -11.78 8.70 20.11
N PHE A 178 -11.03 8.45 19.06
CA PHE A 178 -9.83 9.23 18.70
C PHE A 178 -9.70 9.39 17.19
N GLY A 179 -8.88 10.32 16.77
CA GLY A 179 -8.46 10.47 15.39
C GLY A 179 -6.98 10.21 15.20
N THR A 180 -6.53 10.10 13.93
CA THR A 180 -5.11 10.11 13.61
C THR A 180 -4.74 11.25 12.68
N LEU A 181 -3.57 11.83 12.86
CA LEU A 181 -3.06 12.96 12.09
C LEU A 181 -1.68 12.65 11.53
N LEU A 182 -1.59 12.41 10.22
CA LEU A 182 -0.32 12.14 9.55
C LEU A 182 0.00 13.18 8.48
N ILE A 183 1.00 14.00 8.75
CA ILE A 183 1.62 14.93 7.79
C ILE A 183 3.00 14.41 7.42
N SER A 184 3.23 14.17 6.14
CA SER A 184 4.52 13.71 5.65
C SER A 184 5.53 14.84 5.49
N ASN A 185 6.82 14.49 5.43
CA ASN A 185 7.90 15.45 5.17
C ASN A 185 7.85 16.11 3.78
N ARG A 186 7.00 15.60 2.88
CA ARG A 186 6.82 16.13 1.52
C ARG A 186 5.65 17.12 1.42
N PHE A 187 5.00 17.42 2.54
CA PHE A 187 3.92 18.39 2.57
C PHE A 187 4.49 19.81 2.41
N ASP A 188 3.92 20.58 1.50
CA ASP A 188 4.35 21.95 1.15
C ASP A 188 3.59 23.06 1.91
N GLY A 189 2.54 22.69 2.64
CA GLY A 189 1.74 23.60 3.43
C GLY A 189 0.39 24.00 2.82
N ASP A 190 0.19 23.74 1.53
CA ASP A 190 -1.07 24.11 0.86
C ASP A 190 -2.26 23.29 1.39
N GLY A 191 -3.36 23.98 1.69
CA GLY A 191 -4.61 23.36 2.17
C GLY A 191 -4.59 22.93 3.63
N ILE A 192 -3.60 23.39 4.42
CA ILE A 192 -3.48 23.03 5.85
C ILE A 192 -4.75 23.42 6.64
N GLU A 193 -5.43 24.50 6.25
CA GLU A 193 -6.68 24.96 6.85
C GLU A 193 -7.82 23.96 6.72
N LYS A 194 -7.82 23.14 5.67
CA LYS A 194 -8.83 22.08 5.48
C LYS A 194 -8.58 20.91 6.43
N ILE A 195 -7.31 20.58 6.69
CA ILE A 195 -6.94 19.61 7.72
C ILE A 195 -7.37 20.12 9.10
N GLN A 196 -7.06 21.39 9.44
CA GLN A 196 -7.49 21.99 10.68
C GLN A 196 -9.02 21.98 10.84
N GLN A 197 -9.76 22.33 9.79
CA GLN A 197 -11.22 22.27 9.81
C GLN A 197 -11.74 20.86 10.15
N LYS A 198 -11.11 19.81 9.62
CA LYS A 198 -11.52 18.44 9.97
C LYS A 198 -11.18 18.06 11.40
N ILE A 199 -10.03 18.48 11.91
CA ILE A 199 -9.67 18.29 13.32
C ILE A 199 -10.70 18.98 14.24
N ASP A 200 -11.05 20.21 13.95
CA ASP A 200 -12.01 21.01 14.72
C ASP A 200 -13.43 20.43 14.67
N GLU A 201 -13.83 19.85 13.51
CA GLU A 201 -15.14 19.23 13.32
C GLU A 201 -15.34 18.02 14.25
N TYR A 202 -14.32 17.21 14.45
CA TYR A 202 -14.39 16.02 15.30
C TYR A 202 -14.03 16.32 16.76
N ASP A 203 -13.14 17.26 17.01
CA ASP A 203 -12.64 17.67 18.34
C ASP A 203 -12.19 16.51 19.26
N LEU A 204 -11.56 15.48 18.67
CA LEU A 204 -11.10 14.27 19.35
C LEU A 204 -9.60 14.32 19.68
N PRO A 205 -9.14 13.54 20.68
CA PRO A 205 -7.71 13.30 20.88
C PRO A 205 -7.08 12.68 19.63
N MET A 206 -5.86 13.09 19.27
CA MET A 206 -5.18 12.68 18.05
C MET A 206 -3.92 11.87 18.38
N PHE A 207 -3.80 10.68 17.79
CA PHE A 207 -2.52 10.01 17.60
C PHE A 207 -1.84 10.65 16.38
N TYR A 208 -0.59 11.11 16.53
CA TYR A 208 0.00 11.99 15.55
C TYR A 208 1.46 11.67 15.26
N TRP A 209 1.98 12.26 14.20
CA TRP A 209 3.40 12.26 13.87
C TRP A 209 3.97 13.67 14.00
N THR A 210 5.18 13.81 14.50
CA THR A 210 5.78 15.10 14.90
C THR A 210 5.71 16.18 13.82
N LYS A 211 5.83 15.83 12.55
CA LYS A 211 5.68 16.79 11.45
C LYS A 211 4.35 17.55 11.50
N SER A 212 3.30 16.93 12.00
CA SER A 212 1.99 17.56 12.17
C SER A 212 2.03 18.73 13.16
N VAL A 213 2.92 18.68 14.14
CA VAL A 213 3.14 19.78 15.10
C VAL A 213 3.91 20.92 14.44
N ASP A 214 4.91 20.58 13.63
CA ASP A 214 5.80 21.57 13.00
C ASP A 214 5.08 22.47 12.00
N VAL A 215 3.96 22.02 11.41
CA VAL A 215 3.15 22.79 10.47
C VAL A 215 2.11 23.69 11.15
N GLY A 216 2.10 23.76 12.48
CA GLY A 216 1.29 24.71 13.24
C GLY A 216 -0.19 24.34 13.43
N LEU A 217 -0.55 23.07 13.24
CA LEU A 217 -1.90 22.57 13.55
C LEU A 217 -2.16 22.56 15.06
N ASP A 218 -3.37 22.95 15.45
CA ASP A 218 -3.86 22.88 16.83
C ASP A 218 -4.76 21.65 17.02
N PHE A 219 -4.43 20.80 18.00
CA PHE A 219 -5.19 19.59 18.29
C PHE A 219 -4.90 19.02 19.68
N LYS A 220 -5.81 18.22 20.20
CA LYS A 220 -5.63 17.46 21.45
C LYS A 220 -4.65 16.30 21.21
N ARG A 221 -3.47 16.37 21.80
CA ARG A 221 -2.40 15.37 21.60
C ARG A 221 -2.62 14.15 22.49
N ALA A 222 -2.81 12.98 21.90
CA ALA A 222 -2.82 11.70 22.61
C ALA A 222 -1.41 11.10 22.67
N LEU A 223 -0.85 10.69 21.50
CA LEU A 223 0.45 10.04 21.44
C LEU A 223 1.18 10.36 20.12
N ASP A 224 2.49 10.60 20.22
CA ASP A 224 3.38 10.66 19.05
C ASP A 224 3.76 9.24 18.60
N MET A 225 3.37 8.89 17.39
CA MET A 225 3.45 7.54 16.84
C MET A 225 4.83 7.16 16.29
N ARG A 226 5.80 8.08 16.22
CA ARG A 226 7.09 7.83 15.55
C ARG A 226 7.91 6.67 16.11
N HIS A 227 7.71 6.33 17.36
CA HIS A 227 8.47 5.28 18.05
C HIS A 227 7.70 3.96 18.19
N ILE A 228 6.51 3.91 17.63
CA ILE A 228 5.68 2.71 17.57
C ILE A 228 6.03 1.92 16.32
N ASP A 229 6.00 0.60 16.40
CA ASP A 229 6.16 -0.26 15.23
C ASP A 229 5.13 0.09 14.14
N THR A 230 5.53 0.03 12.87
CA THR A 230 4.70 0.49 11.74
C THR A 230 3.43 -0.34 11.60
N ARG A 231 3.46 -1.64 11.86
CA ARG A 231 2.25 -2.47 11.82
C ARG A 231 1.26 -2.08 12.91
N ILE A 232 1.77 -1.79 14.10
CA ILE A 232 0.94 -1.27 15.21
C ILE A 232 0.37 0.11 14.87
N GLN A 233 1.17 0.99 14.25
CA GLN A 233 0.66 2.27 13.74
C GLN A 233 -0.48 2.08 12.75
N LEU A 234 -0.35 1.15 11.78
CA LEU A 234 -1.41 0.83 10.82
C LEU A 234 -2.65 0.30 11.54
N TYR A 235 -2.48 -0.63 12.50
CA TYR A 235 -3.59 -1.13 13.29
C TYR A 235 -4.33 0.01 14.01
N ILE A 236 -3.63 0.86 14.76
CA ILE A 236 -4.23 2.00 15.47
C ILE A 236 -5.02 2.90 14.49
N LYS A 237 -4.46 3.15 13.30
CA LYS A 237 -5.16 3.92 12.27
C LYS A 237 -6.46 3.27 11.79
N THR A 238 -6.51 1.94 11.71
CA THR A 238 -7.75 1.23 11.35
C THR A 238 -8.83 1.33 12.41
N GLN A 239 -8.46 1.57 13.67
CA GLN A 239 -9.40 1.71 14.81
C GLN A 239 -9.85 3.15 15.05
N ALA A 240 -9.25 4.12 14.36
CA ALA A 240 -9.57 5.53 14.55
C ALA A 240 -11.00 5.88 14.07
N LYS A 241 -11.64 6.84 14.73
CA LYS A 241 -12.92 7.40 14.28
C LYS A 241 -12.78 8.07 12.91
N PHE A 242 -11.63 8.69 12.67
CA PHE A 242 -11.23 9.27 11.39
C PHE A 242 -9.69 9.37 11.30
N ASN A 243 -9.21 9.41 10.08
CA ASN A 243 -7.82 9.73 9.78
C ASN A 243 -7.78 11.02 8.96
N VAL A 244 -6.80 11.87 9.20
CA VAL A 244 -6.62 13.10 8.44
C VAL A 244 -5.15 13.39 8.17
N GLY A 245 -4.87 14.05 7.06
CA GLY A 245 -3.51 14.46 6.71
C GLY A 245 -3.34 14.77 5.23
N ASN A 246 -2.11 14.74 4.76
CA ASN A 246 -1.84 14.75 3.33
C ASN A 246 -1.73 13.32 2.79
N GLN A 247 -1.84 13.15 1.48
CA GLN A 247 -1.75 11.85 0.82
C GLN A 247 -0.41 11.17 1.13
N THR A 248 -0.48 10.03 1.80
CA THR A 248 0.66 9.22 2.22
C THR A 248 0.30 7.75 2.06
N GLY A 249 1.30 6.93 1.83
CA GLY A 249 1.07 5.50 1.69
C GLY A 249 0.39 4.83 2.89
N MET A 250 0.57 5.35 4.10
CA MET A 250 -0.16 4.82 5.26
C MET A 250 -1.64 5.20 5.24
N ASN A 251 -1.98 6.43 4.80
CA ASN A 251 -3.38 6.84 4.65
C ASN A 251 -4.05 6.03 3.53
N ASP A 252 -3.38 5.91 2.39
CA ASP A 252 -3.88 5.14 1.25
C ASP A 252 -4.17 3.67 1.65
N THR A 253 -3.28 3.07 2.46
CA THR A 253 -3.37 1.65 2.86
C THR A 253 -4.52 1.34 3.82
N ILE A 254 -5.01 2.34 4.56
CA ILE A 254 -6.05 2.12 5.59
C ILE A 254 -7.38 2.83 5.26
N ALA A 255 -7.50 3.45 4.11
CA ALA A 255 -8.63 4.33 3.80
C ALA A 255 -10.01 3.64 3.85
N ASN A 256 -10.06 2.34 3.63
CA ASN A 256 -11.29 1.55 3.69
C ASN A 256 -11.69 1.08 5.09
N TYR A 257 -10.80 1.22 6.08
CA TYR A 257 -11.09 0.78 7.46
C TYR A 257 -11.81 1.85 8.27
N SER A 258 -11.47 3.12 8.03
CA SER A 258 -12.13 4.25 8.69
C SER A 258 -12.07 5.49 7.79
N PRO A 259 -12.99 6.48 7.95
CA PRO A 259 -12.99 7.68 7.14
C PRO A 259 -11.62 8.34 7.12
N THR A 260 -11.02 8.47 5.93
CA THR A 260 -9.67 8.99 5.73
C THR A 260 -9.72 10.22 4.82
N TYR A 261 -9.47 11.38 5.41
CA TYR A 261 -9.50 12.68 4.75
C TYR A 261 -8.09 13.11 4.38
N THR A 262 -7.81 13.25 3.09
CA THR A 262 -6.47 13.56 2.61
C THR A 262 -6.43 14.77 1.70
N LEU A 263 -5.36 15.56 1.82
CA LEU A 263 -4.98 16.51 0.78
C LEU A 263 -4.23 15.76 -0.32
N ALA A 264 -4.77 15.79 -1.53
CA ALA A 264 -4.15 15.18 -2.70
C ALA A 264 -2.78 15.80 -2.99
N ARG A 265 -1.83 15.00 -3.45
CA ARG A 265 -0.56 15.53 -3.97
C ARG A 265 -0.80 16.09 -5.38
N PRO A 266 -0.25 17.28 -5.70
CA PRO A 266 -0.46 17.92 -7.01
C PRO A 266 -0.05 17.07 -8.22
N ASN A 267 0.85 16.11 -8.04
CA ASN A 267 1.44 15.28 -9.09
C ASN A 267 1.11 13.78 -8.99
N LEU A 268 0.26 13.39 -8.04
CA LEU A 268 -0.26 12.03 -7.94
C LEU A 268 -1.77 12.14 -8.15
N GLY A 269 -2.31 11.37 -9.06
CA GLY A 269 -3.74 11.36 -9.29
C GLY A 269 -4.53 11.07 -8.01
N SER A 270 -5.73 11.60 -7.95
CA SER A 270 -6.61 11.53 -6.78
C SER A 270 -7.34 10.18 -6.62
N ASN A 271 -7.02 9.16 -7.40
CA ASN A 271 -7.76 7.89 -7.42
C ASN A 271 -6.89 6.67 -7.12
N LEU A 272 -6.03 6.74 -6.10
CA LEU A 272 -5.22 5.58 -5.72
C LEU A 272 -6.08 4.50 -5.04
N VAL A 273 -7.03 4.93 -4.21
CA VAL A 273 -7.92 4.06 -3.43
C VAL A 273 -9.33 4.67 -3.44
N ARG A 274 -10.38 3.85 -3.59
CA ARG A 274 -11.77 4.32 -3.67
C ARG A 274 -12.28 4.98 -2.39
N SER A 275 -11.87 4.44 -1.25
CA SER A 275 -12.39 4.86 0.07
C SER A 275 -11.74 6.15 0.59
N GLU A 276 -10.74 6.68 -0.08
CA GLU A 276 -10.08 7.91 0.33
C GLU A 276 -10.92 9.14 0.00
N ILE A 277 -11.06 10.06 0.98
CA ILE A 277 -11.86 11.28 0.84
C ILE A 277 -10.91 12.47 0.67
N TYR A 278 -10.94 13.07 -0.51
CA TYR A 278 -10.08 14.23 -0.80
C TYR A 278 -10.70 15.53 -0.28
N LEU A 279 -9.85 16.35 0.39
CA LEU A 279 -10.19 17.64 0.98
C LEU A 279 -10.11 18.79 -0.04
#